data_6b1ba692fcd32cd8db200c8cc1f49171
#
_entry.id   6b1ba692fcd32cd8db200c8cc1f49171
#
_cell.length_a   1.000
_cell.length_b   1.000
_cell.length_c   1.000
_cell.angle_alpha   90.00
_cell.angle_beta   90.00
_cell.angle_gamma   90.00
#
_symmetry.space_group_name_H-M   'P 1'
#
loop_
_entity.id
_entity.type
_entity.pdbx_description
1 polymer ?
#
loop_
_entity_poly.entity_id
_entity_poly.type
_entity_poly.pdbx_seq_one_letter_code
_entity_poly.pdbx_strand_id
1 'polypeptide(L)'
;PYTTLFRSKLENLWPYLDADPGYSRDKLMTRPVEAAQVDGKLYQLPINFGITTAVGLGRIVGDYTTWTLADVKNALSKLPEGAMVFNQYYTQSEMLMYCVAMNAKDFMDWQNGTCNFDSDEFRALLEFVKPLPAEFSWQSDGEYESDFTRMKSGKQLLYPMNLNDFDNIYYTFAALDHDIRFVGFPREDGSSGSAFTASVTLCITTACKDKAGAWAFIRSALSEEYQKNLWNFPILRSAFDAMAGKAMTQEYQTDANGSQVLDENGDPIPISSGGMSYGDEPMIELYAVTQEQYDTVMELIESTTNFLDYDQSVLSIITEEAAGYLAGDRSVEEASRLIQSRVNLYIQEQK
;
A
#
# COMPACT_ATOMS: atom_id res chain seq x y z
N PRO A 1 -1.09 16.64 3.98
CA PRO A 1 0.24 17.21 4.18
C PRO A 1 0.45 17.52 5.65
N TYR A 2 1.31 16.71 6.28
CA TYR A 2 1.56 16.82 7.72
C TYR A 2 2.80 17.65 7.95
N THR A 3 2.75 18.89 7.48
CA THR A 3 3.75 19.90 7.80
C THR A 3 3.74 20.15 9.31
N THR A 4 4.85 20.60 9.84
CA THR A 4 4.99 21.03 11.25
C THR A 4 3.83 21.99 11.67
N LEU A 5 3.29 22.73 10.71
CA LEU A 5 2.19 23.67 10.89
C LEU A 5 0.86 22.96 11.19
N PHE A 6 0.58 21.81 10.54
CA PHE A 6 -0.62 21.01 10.84
C PHE A 6 -0.48 20.27 12.17
N ARG A 7 0.72 19.77 12.50
CA ARG A 7 0.98 19.12 13.79
C ARG A 7 0.71 20.04 14.97
N SER A 8 1.06 21.32 14.87
CA SER A 8 0.75 22.31 15.91
C SER A 8 -0.75 22.59 16.07
N LYS A 9 -1.57 22.20 15.07
CA LYS A 9 -3.02 22.38 15.04
C LYS A 9 -3.81 21.12 15.42
N LEU A 10 -3.13 20.00 15.65
CA LEU A 10 -3.74 18.72 16.00
C LEU A 10 -3.35 18.30 17.40
N GLU A 11 -4.29 17.70 18.11
CA GLU A 11 -4.05 17.09 19.41
C GLU A 11 -3.31 15.77 19.27
N ASN A 12 -2.43 15.46 20.22
CA ASN A 12 -1.95 14.10 20.38
C ASN A 12 -3.07 13.23 20.95
N LEU A 13 -3.46 12.19 20.25
CA LEU A 13 -4.60 11.34 20.63
C LEU A 13 -4.27 10.30 21.70
N TRP A 14 -2.98 10.03 21.97
CA TRP A 14 -2.59 9.06 23.00
C TRP A 14 -3.19 9.37 24.38
N PRO A 15 -3.14 10.59 24.91
CA PRO A 15 -3.75 10.88 26.21
C PRO A 15 -5.26 10.59 26.28
N TYR A 16 -5.99 10.75 25.17
CA TYR A 16 -7.42 10.44 25.12
C TYR A 16 -7.66 8.93 25.14
N LEU A 17 -6.87 8.17 24.37
CA LEU A 17 -6.95 6.70 24.34
C LEU A 17 -6.55 6.11 25.70
N ASP A 18 -5.41 6.57 26.27
CA ASP A 18 -4.88 6.04 27.53
C ASP A 18 -5.81 6.34 28.74
N ALA A 19 -6.62 7.40 28.67
CA ALA A 19 -7.61 7.75 29.69
C ALA A 19 -8.97 7.06 29.46
N ASP A 20 -9.20 6.41 28.31
CA ASP A 20 -10.47 5.76 28.00
C ASP A 20 -10.58 4.40 28.69
N PRO A 21 -11.60 4.16 29.54
CA PRO A 21 -11.73 2.89 30.25
C PRO A 21 -12.08 1.70 29.33
N GLY A 22 -12.54 1.95 28.11
CA GLY A 22 -12.96 0.93 27.16
C GLY A 22 -11.88 0.51 26.18
N TYR A 23 -10.83 1.32 26.03
CA TYR A 23 -9.78 1.11 25.04
C TYR A 23 -8.39 1.20 25.65
N SER A 24 -7.44 0.50 25.04
CA SER A 24 -6.01 0.56 25.36
C SER A 24 -5.22 0.32 24.07
N ARG A 25 -3.95 0.70 24.05
CA ARG A 25 -3.11 0.63 22.84
C ARG A 25 -2.98 -0.78 22.29
N ASP A 26 -2.92 -1.80 23.16
CA ASP A 26 -2.82 -3.21 22.82
C ASP A 26 -4.08 -3.79 22.14
N LYS A 27 -5.21 -3.10 22.25
CA LYS A 27 -6.43 -3.43 21.51
C LYS A 27 -6.38 -3.02 20.05
N LEU A 28 -5.44 -2.19 19.65
CA LEU A 28 -5.26 -1.75 18.26
C LEU A 28 -4.20 -2.60 17.56
N MET A 29 -4.27 -2.64 16.25
CA MET A 29 -3.21 -3.21 15.41
C MET A 29 -1.95 -2.36 15.56
N THR A 30 -0.91 -2.95 16.15
CA THR A 30 0.28 -2.21 16.62
C THR A 30 1.02 -1.52 15.47
N ARG A 31 1.36 -2.25 14.42
CA ARG A 31 2.20 -1.73 13.33
C ARG A 31 1.60 -0.56 12.56
N PRO A 32 0.34 -0.62 12.06
CA PRO A 32 -0.22 0.53 11.35
C PRO A 32 -0.37 1.77 12.24
N VAL A 33 -0.65 1.59 13.54
CA VAL A 33 -0.72 2.72 14.48
C VAL A 33 0.67 3.28 14.80
N GLU A 34 1.70 2.44 14.98
CA GLU A 34 3.08 2.88 15.15
C GLU A 34 3.60 3.64 13.93
N ALA A 35 3.32 3.13 12.72
CA ALA A 35 3.70 3.77 11.48
C ALA A 35 3.04 5.16 11.28
N ALA A 36 1.82 5.34 11.78
CA ALA A 36 1.08 6.61 11.72
C ALA A 36 1.57 7.65 12.76
N GLN A 37 2.43 7.26 13.71
CA GLN A 37 2.99 8.19 14.69
C GLN A 37 4.05 9.10 14.09
N VAL A 38 4.14 10.27 14.68
CA VAL A 38 5.19 11.24 14.40
C VAL A 38 5.81 11.66 15.73
N ASP A 39 7.12 11.44 15.89
CA ASP A 39 7.86 11.72 17.12
C ASP A 39 7.18 11.12 18.38
N GLY A 40 6.68 9.88 18.26
CA GLY A 40 5.99 9.15 19.32
C GLY A 40 4.58 9.66 19.65
N LYS A 41 4.05 10.60 18.88
CA LYS A 41 2.70 11.16 19.06
C LYS A 41 1.78 10.71 17.95
N LEU A 42 0.54 10.43 18.27
CA LEU A 42 -0.51 10.06 17.33
C LEU A 42 -1.42 11.27 17.08
N TYR A 43 -1.20 11.97 15.98
CA TYR A 43 -2.02 13.13 15.60
C TYR A 43 -3.25 12.74 14.79
N GLN A 44 -3.21 11.57 14.18
CA GLN A 44 -4.29 10.97 13.43
C GLN A 44 -4.38 9.50 13.77
N LEU A 45 -5.57 9.04 14.05
CA LEU A 45 -5.87 7.64 14.27
C LEU A 45 -6.44 7.05 12.95
N PRO A 46 -5.75 6.11 12.31
CA PRO A 46 -6.36 5.34 11.23
C PRO A 46 -7.49 4.48 11.80
N ILE A 47 -8.64 4.48 11.14
CA ILE A 47 -9.81 3.68 11.56
C ILE A 47 -9.80 2.31 10.89
N ASN A 48 -9.18 2.24 9.74
CA ASN A 48 -8.89 1.02 8.99
C ASN A 48 -7.48 1.15 8.40
N PHE A 49 -6.97 0.06 7.84
CA PHE A 49 -5.73 0.11 7.10
C PHE A 49 -5.74 -0.82 5.89
N GLY A 50 -4.81 -0.59 5.01
CA GLY A 50 -4.36 -1.45 3.95
C GLY A 50 -2.86 -1.30 3.79
N ILE A 51 -2.25 -2.04 2.88
CA ILE A 51 -0.82 -1.95 2.58
C ILE A 51 -0.64 -1.78 1.08
N THR A 52 -0.05 -0.67 0.69
CA THR A 52 0.45 -0.48 -0.68
C THR A 52 1.83 -1.11 -0.78
N THR A 53 2.01 -2.00 -1.76
CA THR A 53 3.21 -2.80 -1.96
C THR A 53 3.40 -3.15 -3.43
N ALA A 54 4.45 -3.89 -3.77
CA ALA A 54 4.63 -4.51 -5.08
C ALA A 54 4.90 -6.01 -4.91
N VAL A 55 4.29 -6.80 -5.79
CA VAL A 55 4.38 -8.26 -5.81
C VAL A 55 5.17 -8.70 -7.03
N GLY A 56 6.09 -9.64 -6.86
CA GLY A 56 6.83 -10.32 -7.92
C GLY A 56 6.67 -11.83 -7.85
N LEU A 57 6.96 -12.54 -8.94
CA LEU A 57 7.04 -14.00 -8.93
C LEU A 57 8.30 -14.45 -8.21
N GLY A 58 8.17 -15.32 -7.22
CA GLY A 58 9.28 -15.81 -6.39
C GLY A 58 10.44 -16.39 -7.21
N ARG A 59 10.14 -17.16 -8.27
CA ARG A 59 11.13 -17.71 -9.20
C ARG A 59 11.95 -16.65 -9.97
N ILE A 60 11.45 -15.41 -10.06
CA ILE A 60 12.11 -14.29 -10.75
C ILE A 60 12.83 -13.40 -9.74
N VAL A 61 12.09 -12.91 -8.73
CA VAL A 61 12.61 -11.97 -7.73
C VAL A 61 13.48 -12.68 -6.68
N GLY A 62 13.30 -13.98 -6.46
CA GLY A 62 14.04 -14.74 -5.46
C GLY A 62 13.56 -14.44 -4.03
N ASP A 63 14.48 -14.51 -3.07
CA ASP A 63 14.17 -14.37 -1.65
C ASP A 63 14.19 -12.91 -1.15
N TYR A 64 14.11 -11.93 -2.05
CA TYR A 64 14.02 -10.53 -1.64
C TYR A 64 12.71 -10.26 -0.91
N THR A 65 12.82 -9.58 0.23
CA THR A 65 11.70 -8.99 0.97
C THR A 65 11.75 -7.46 0.93
N THR A 66 12.94 -6.92 0.59
CA THR A 66 13.21 -5.51 0.31
C THR A 66 14.26 -5.46 -0.78
N TRP A 67 14.28 -4.43 -1.62
CA TRP A 67 15.25 -4.31 -2.69
C TRP A 67 15.51 -2.87 -3.14
N THR A 68 16.64 -2.70 -3.82
CA THR A 68 17.10 -1.45 -4.41
C THR A 68 16.73 -1.38 -5.89
N LEU A 69 16.90 -0.21 -6.51
CA LEU A 69 16.78 -0.07 -7.98
C LEU A 69 17.76 -0.98 -8.74
N ALA A 70 18.94 -1.26 -8.18
CA ALA A 70 19.89 -2.19 -8.77
C ALA A 70 19.35 -3.63 -8.78
N ASP A 71 18.69 -4.05 -7.69
CA ASP A 71 18.05 -5.37 -7.59
C ASP A 71 16.89 -5.50 -8.59
N VAL A 72 16.08 -4.44 -8.74
CA VAL A 72 15.01 -4.40 -9.76
C VAL A 72 15.60 -4.59 -11.16
N LYS A 73 16.67 -3.85 -11.51
CA LYS A 73 17.35 -3.98 -12.81
C LYS A 73 17.91 -5.39 -13.01
N ASN A 74 18.49 -5.98 -11.98
CA ASN A 74 18.99 -7.37 -12.03
C ASN A 74 17.85 -8.38 -12.24
N ALA A 75 16.72 -8.23 -11.53
CA ALA A 75 15.57 -9.12 -11.72
C ALA A 75 14.96 -8.96 -13.11
N LEU A 76 14.82 -7.73 -13.61
CA LEU A 76 14.32 -7.43 -14.95
C LEU A 76 15.19 -8.07 -16.04
N SER A 77 16.52 -8.10 -15.84
CA SER A 77 17.45 -8.71 -16.81
C SER A 77 17.29 -10.23 -16.95
N LYS A 78 16.59 -10.90 -16.04
CA LYS A 78 16.27 -12.33 -16.14
C LYS A 78 15.04 -12.59 -17.02
N LEU A 79 14.29 -11.56 -17.37
CA LEU A 79 13.10 -11.64 -18.21
C LEU A 79 13.48 -11.46 -19.70
N PRO A 80 12.58 -11.84 -20.63
CA PRO A 80 12.78 -11.61 -22.06
C PRO A 80 13.02 -10.14 -22.39
N GLU A 81 13.73 -9.89 -23.50
CA GLU A 81 13.91 -8.52 -24.01
C GLU A 81 12.56 -7.85 -24.27
N GLY A 82 12.43 -6.59 -23.86
CA GLY A 82 11.19 -5.83 -23.94
C GLY A 82 10.25 -6.00 -22.75
N ALA A 83 10.62 -6.81 -21.73
CA ALA A 83 9.87 -6.88 -20.48
C ALA A 83 9.90 -5.52 -19.74
N MET A 84 8.80 -5.19 -19.10
CA MET A 84 8.62 -3.95 -18.33
C MET A 84 8.63 -4.25 -16.82
N VAL A 85 8.95 -3.23 -16.01
CA VAL A 85 8.83 -3.39 -14.55
C VAL A 85 7.36 -3.48 -14.14
N PHE A 86 6.53 -2.58 -14.66
CA PHE A 86 5.09 -2.53 -14.44
C PHE A 86 4.34 -2.62 -15.76
N ASN A 87 3.03 -2.84 -15.71
CA ASN A 87 2.16 -2.83 -16.87
C ASN A 87 2.15 -1.45 -17.55
N GLN A 88 1.88 -1.43 -18.85
CA GLN A 88 1.72 -0.21 -19.66
C GLN A 88 0.57 0.71 -19.22
N TYR A 89 -0.29 0.25 -18.30
CA TYR A 89 -1.36 1.06 -17.70
C TYR A 89 -0.88 1.93 -16.54
N TYR A 90 0.34 1.71 -16.03
CA TYR A 90 0.95 2.57 -15.02
C TYR A 90 1.77 3.66 -15.69
N THR A 91 1.38 4.91 -15.45
CA THR A 91 2.03 6.07 -16.07
C THR A 91 3.29 6.51 -15.34
N GLN A 92 4.15 7.26 -16.03
CA GLN A 92 5.35 7.87 -15.47
C GLN A 92 5.05 8.68 -14.20
N SER A 93 4.03 9.55 -14.24
CA SER A 93 3.69 10.42 -13.11
C SER A 93 3.08 9.64 -11.95
N GLU A 94 2.27 8.62 -12.21
CA GLU A 94 1.69 7.77 -11.18
C GLU A 94 2.77 6.99 -10.42
N MET A 95 3.67 6.32 -11.15
CA MET A 95 4.76 5.56 -10.53
C MET A 95 5.78 6.47 -9.84
N LEU A 96 6.05 7.65 -10.37
CA LEU A 96 6.87 8.65 -9.69
C LEU A 96 6.25 9.06 -8.35
N MET A 97 4.94 9.29 -8.30
CA MET A 97 4.24 9.60 -7.05
C MET A 97 4.37 8.48 -6.03
N TYR A 98 4.17 7.21 -6.43
CA TYR A 98 4.38 6.07 -5.52
C TYR A 98 5.82 5.99 -5.02
N CYS A 99 6.81 6.06 -5.92
CA CYS A 99 8.22 6.04 -5.53
C CYS A 99 8.59 7.17 -4.56
N VAL A 100 8.11 8.39 -4.84
CA VAL A 100 8.36 9.55 -3.94
C VAL A 100 7.66 9.37 -2.60
N ALA A 101 6.40 8.94 -2.59
CA ALA A 101 5.66 8.76 -1.35
C ALA A 101 6.28 7.67 -0.46
N MET A 102 6.78 6.57 -1.04
CA MET A 102 7.49 5.50 -0.31
C MET A 102 8.83 5.95 0.24
N ASN A 103 9.50 6.91 -0.43
CA ASN A 103 10.81 7.45 -0.05
C ASN A 103 10.72 8.88 0.53
N ALA A 104 9.54 9.34 0.94
CA ALA A 104 9.31 10.74 1.32
C ALA A 104 10.24 11.22 2.45
N LYS A 105 10.54 10.36 3.42
CA LYS A 105 11.40 10.68 4.56
C LYS A 105 12.88 10.87 4.16
N ASP A 106 13.31 10.29 3.05
CA ASP A 106 14.69 10.40 2.54
C ASP A 106 14.88 11.72 1.80
N PHE A 107 13.81 12.26 1.23
CA PHE A 107 13.83 13.49 0.44
C PHE A 107 13.34 14.72 1.19
N MET A 108 12.60 14.58 2.29
CA MET A 108 11.98 15.70 3.01
C MET A 108 12.19 15.60 4.51
N ASP A 109 12.80 16.61 5.10
CA ASP A 109 12.90 16.82 6.53
C ASP A 109 12.06 18.03 6.94
N TRP A 110 10.81 17.76 7.26
CA TRP A 110 9.86 18.78 7.70
C TRP A 110 10.25 19.43 9.04
N GLN A 111 10.97 18.70 9.90
CA GLN A 111 11.38 19.22 11.21
C GLN A 111 12.44 20.31 11.05
N ASN A 112 13.44 20.07 10.22
CA ASN A 112 14.49 21.02 9.91
C ASN A 112 14.09 21.98 8.77
N GLY A 113 13.04 21.66 8.02
CA GLY A 113 12.54 22.43 6.88
C GLY A 113 13.51 22.40 5.71
N THR A 114 14.03 21.23 5.41
CA THR A 114 14.95 20.98 4.30
C THR A 114 14.46 19.85 3.40
N CYS A 115 14.93 19.82 2.16
CA CYS A 115 14.69 18.72 1.25
C CYS A 115 15.96 18.36 0.48
N ASN A 116 15.98 17.18 -0.15
CA ASN A 116 17.14 16.63 -0.87
C ASN A 116 16.70 15.99 -2.20
N PHE A 117 16.05 16.78 -3.06
CA PHE A 117 15.66 16.33 -4.40
C PHE A 117 16.75 16.51 -5.46
N ASP A 118 17.80 17.29 -5.19
CA ASP A 118 18.98 17.39 -6.06
C ASP A 118 20.05 16.35 -5.68
N SER A 119 19.63 15.09 -5.62
CA SER A 119 20.47 13.95 -5.24
C SER A 119 20.48 12.88 -6.34
N ASP A 120 21.48 12.01 -6.32
CA ASP A 120 21.60 10.91 -7.28
C ASP A 120 20.50 9.88 -7.07
N GLU A 121 20.06 9.66 -5.83
CA GLU A 121 18.95 8.76 -5.48
C GLU A 121 17.64 9.23 -6.11
N PHE A 122 17.35 10.52 -6.04
CA PHE A 122 16.13 11.05 -6.66
C PHE A 122 16.20 11.03 -8.19
N ARG A 123 17.36 11.35 -8.78
CA ARG A 123 17.58 11.22 -10.23
C ARG A 123 17.38 9.79 -10.70
N ALA A 124 17.84 8.80 -9.92
CA ALA A 124 17.63 7.39 -10.23
C ALA A 124 16.14 6.99 -10.24
N LEU A 125 15.31 7.58 -9.37
CA LEU A 125 13.85 7.39 -9.41
C LEU A 125 13.22 8.01 -10.67
N LEU A 126 13.65 9.21 -11.08
CA LEU A 126 13.20 9.83 -12.31
C LEU A 126 13.57 8.99 -13.54
N GLU A 127 14.78 8.44 -13.58
CA GLU A 127 15.23 7.52 -14.63
C GLU A 127 14.47 6.20 -14.63
N PHE A 128 14.13 5.70 -13.44
CA PHE A 128 13.38 4.45 -13.26
C PHE A 128 11.98 4.51 -13.86
N VAL A 129 11.28 5.64 -13.70
CA VAL A 129 9.92 5.79 -14.22
C VAL A 129 9.86 6.23 -15.69
N LYS A 130 10.95 6.78 -16.24
CA LYS A 130 11.00 7.33 -17.61
C LYS A 130 10.59 6.34 -18.72
N PRO A 131 10.91 5.03 -18.64
CA PRO A 131 10.48 4.06 -19.66
C PRO A 131 8.97 3.77 -19.69
N LEU A 132 8.22 4.20 -18.65
CA LEU A 132 6.78 3.98 -18.57
C LEU A 132 6.02 4.93 -19.51
N PRO A 133 4.75 4.62 -19.87
CA PRO A 133 3.91 5.49 -20.67
C PRO A 133 3.71 6.88 -20.02
N ALA A 134 3.74 7.93 -20.83
CA ALA A 134 3.46 9.29 -20.36
C ALA A 134 2.00 9.47 -19.93
N GLU A 135 1.08 8.85 -20.68
CA GLU A 135 -0.36 8.94 -20.44
C GLU A 135 -0.99 7.54 -20.47
N PHE A 136 -2.04 7.40 -19.68
CA PHE A 136 -2.87 6.22 -19.71
C PHE A 136 -3.70 6.19 -21.01
N SER A 137 -3.71 5.04 -21.71
CA SER A 137 -4.51 4.84 -22.91
C SER A 137 -5.29 3.53 -22.82
N TRP A 138 -6.62 3.63 -22.96
CA TRP A 138 -7.48 2.45 -23.15
C TRP A 138 -7.39 1.86 -24.56
N GLN A 139 -6.81 2.60 -25.52
CA GLN A 139 -6.62 2.15 -26.88
C GLN A 139 -5.28 1.42 -26.99
N SER A 140 -5.26 0.16 -26.59
CA SER A 140 -4.19 -0.73 -26.99
C SER A 140 -4.59 -1.31 -28.36
N ASP A 141 -3.69 -1.28 -29.33
CA ASP A 141 -3.86 -1.94 -30.64
C ASP A 141 -3.85 -3.49 -30.54
N GLY A 142 -4.03 -4.03 -29.34
CA GLY A 142 -4.00 -5.45 -29.00
C GLY A 142 -5.09 -5.88 -28.02
N GLU A 143 -5.19 -7.18 -27.82
CA GLU A 143 -6.02 -7.76 -26.78
C GLU A 143 -5.51 -7.32 -25.39
N TYR A 144 -6.43 -7.06 -24.47
CA TYR A 144 -6.09 -6.77 -23.08
C TYR A 144 -5.42 -8.00 -22.44
N GLU A 145 -4.23 -7.81 -21.88
CA GLU A 145 -3.57 -8.80 -21.04
C GLU A 145 -3.54 -8.29 -19.59
N SER A 146 -4.01 -9.10 -18.66
CA SER A 146 -3.94 -8.78 -17.23
C SER A 146 -2.48 -8.71 -16.73
N ASP A 147 -2.24 -8.02 -15.62
CA ASP A 147 -0.93 -8.02 -14.96
C ASP A 147 -0.43 -9.46 -14.71
N PHE A 148 -1.32 -10.35 -14.27
CA PHE A 148 -0.98 -11.72 -13.93
C PHE A 148 -0.57 -12.54 -15.18
N THR A 149 -1.31 -12.44 -16.30
CA THR A 149 -0.92 -13.03 -17.58
C THR A 149 0.44 -12.52 -18.03
N ARG A 150 0.68 -11.21 -17.94
CA ARG A 150 1.95 -10.59 -18.31
C ARG A 150 3.11 -11.04 -17.44
N MET A 151 2.88 -11.16 -16.11
CA MET A 151 3.90 -11.66 -15.18
C MET A 151 4.23 -13.13 -15.46
N LYS A 152 3.23 -13.99 -15.63
CA LYS A 152 3.42 -15.42 -15.95
C LYS A 152 4.16 -15.62 -17.27
N SER A 153 3.89 -14.78 -18.27
CA SER A 153 4.57 -14.82 -19.59
C SER A 153 5.93 -14.11 -19.62
N GLY A 154 6.38 -13.51 -18.52
CA GLY A 154 7.65 -12.79 -18.41
C GLY A 154 7.68 -11.43 -19.11
N LYS A 155 6.54 -10.85 -19.43
CA LYS A 155 6.44 -9.50 -20.02
C LYS A 155 6.46 -8.39 -18.98
N GLN A 156 6.25 -8.74 -17.70
CA GLN A 156 6.16 -7.80 -16.58
C GLN A 156 6.81 -8.40 -15.34
N LEU A 157 7.55 -7.55 -14.59
CA LEU A 157 8.27 -7.98 -13.40
C LEU A 157 7.40 -7.90 -12.14
N LEU A 158 6.68 -6.78 -11.95
CA LEU A 158 5.98 -6.45 -10.73
C LEU A 158 4.51 -6.08 -10.96
N TYR A 159 3.70 -6.41 -10.00
CA TYR A 159 2.32 -5.95 -9.85
C TYR A 159 2.22 -5.02 -8.65
N PRO A 160 1.93 -3.70 -8.82
CA PRO A 160 1.60 -2.80 -7.72
C PRO A 160 0.26 -3.22 -7.12
N MET A 161 0.23 -3.41 -5.81
CA MET A 161 -0.92 -3.96 -5.11
C MET A 161 -1.30 -3.10 -3.90
N ASN A 162 -2.59 -2.97 -3.67
CA ASN A 162 -3.15 -2.48 -2.41
C ASN A 162 -3.83 -3.65 -1.71
N LEU A 163 -3.18 -4.19 -0.69
CA LEU A 163 -3.70 -5.27 0.14
C LEU A 163 -4.60 -4.67 1.23
N ASN A 164 -5.90 -4.83 1.12
CA ASN A 164 -6.89 -4.22 2.01
C ASN A 164 -7.71 -5.25 2.80
N ASP A 165 -7.75 -6.50 2.35
CA ASP A 165 -8.55 -7.59 2.91
C ASP A 165 -7.91 -8.95 2.59
N PHE A 166 -8.51 -10.02 3.09
CA PHE A 166 -8.04 -11.38 2.85
C PHE A 166 -8.42 -11.94 1.48
N ASP A 167 -9.43 -11.38 0.82
CA ASP A 167 -9.80 -11.79 -0.53
C ASP A 167 -8.70 -11.40 -1.53
N ASN A 168 -8.09 -10.22 -1.34
CA ASN A 168 -6.97 -9.76 -2.17
C ASN A 168 -5.78 -10.73 -2.15
N ILE A 169 -5.41 -11.26 -0.97
CA ILE A 169 -4.31 -12.21 -0.88
C ILE A 169 -4.66 -13.53 -1.53
N TYR A 170 -5.88 -14.04 -1.31
CA TYR A 170 -6.37 -15.27 -1.92
C TYR A 170 -6.27 -15.21 -3.45
N TYR A 171 -6.86 -14.16 -4.05
CA TYR A 171 -6.85 -13.98 -5.50
C TYR A 171 -5.45 -13.83 -6.08
N THR A 172 -4.57 -13.09 -5.40
CA THR A 172 -3.19 -12.89 -5.86
C THR A 172 -2.41 -14.21 -5.86
N PHE A 173 -2.56 -15.03 -4.82
CA PHE A 173 -1.97 -16.37 -4.75
C PHE A 173 -2.49 -17.27 -5.88
N ALA A 174 -3.81 -17.33 -6.05
CA ALA A 174 -4.43 -18.15 -7.09
C ALA A 174 -4.05 -17.69 -8.50
N ALA A 175 -4.05 -16.37 -8.76
CA ALA A 175 -3.73 -15.82 -10.07
C ALA A 175 -2.26 -16.03 -10.47
N LEU A 176 -1.34 -16.12 -9.51
CA LEU A 176 0.11 -16.29 -9.73
C LEU A 176 0.63 -17.70 -9.34
N ASP A 177 -0.25 -18.71 -9.35
CA ASP A 177 0.08 -20.12 -9.11
C ASP A 177 0.84 -20.33 -7.77
N HIS A 178 0.52 -19.55 -6.74
CA HIS A 178 1.15 -19.55 -5.41
C HIS A 178 2.64 -19.14 -5.39
N ASP A 179 3.19 -18.67 -6.52
CA ASP A 179 4.60 -18.24 -6.64
C ASP A 179 4.72 -16.72 -6.47
N ILE A 180 4.44 -16.20 -5.27
CA ILE A 180 4.46 -14.77 -5.00
C ILE A 180 5.50 -14.38 -3.94
N ARG A 181 6.02 -13.15 -4.06
CA ARG A 181 6.81 -12.47 -3.04
C ARG A 181 6.41 -11.00 -2.97
N PHE A 182 6.19 -10.51 -1.77
CA PHE A 182 6.00 -9.09 -1.51
C PHE A 182 7.38 -8.43 -1.36
N VAL A 183 7.80 -7.71 -2.37
CA VAL A 183 9.11 -7.03 -2.41
C VAL A 183 8.98 -5.53 -2.17
N GLY A 184 7.78 -4.98 -2.38
CA GLY A 184 7.53 -3.55 -2.27
C GLY A 184 8.14 -2.74 -3.41
N PHE A 185 8.08 -1.42 -3.28
CA PHE A 185 8.77 -0.48 -4.17
C PHE A 185 10.26 -0.38 -3.79
N PRO A 186 11.16 -0.08 -4.74
CA PRO A 186 12.58 -0.06 -4.45
C PRO A 186 12.95 1.05 -3.47
N ARG A 187 13.82 0.72 -2.50
CA ARG A 187 14.38 1.66 -1.52
C ARG A 187 15.88 1.44 -1.36
N GLU A 188 16.65 2.53 -1.50
CA GLU A 188 18.12 2.45 -1.43
C GLU A 188 18.64 2.24 -0.01
N ASP A 189 17.83 2.54 1.02
CA ASP A 189 18.18 2.32 2.42
C ASP A 189 17.96 0.87 2.90
N GLY A 190 17.44 0.00 2.02
CA GLY A 190 17.15 -1.41 2.33
C GLY A 190 15.96 -1.62 3.27
N SER A 191 15.19 -0.59 3.60
CA SER A 191 13.97 -0.71 4.37
C SER A 191 12.79 -1.24 3.53
N SER A 192 11.66 -1.55 4.18
CA SER A 192 10.47 -2.02 3.46
C SER A 192 9.96 -0.98 2.46
N GLY A 193 9.82 -1.39 1.22
CA GLY A 193 9.19 -0.62 0.14
C GLY A 193 7.66 -0.70 0.16
N SER A 194 7.08 -1.14 1.28
CA SER A 194 5.64 -1.18 1.52
C SER A 194 5.24 -0.09 2.52
N ALA A 195 4.01 0.39 2.43
CA ALA A 195 3.51 1.38 3.38
C ALA A 195 2.05 1.12 3.72
N PHE A 196 1.69 1.34 4.99
CA PHE A 196 0.30 1.38 5.41
C PHE A 196 -0.43 2.55 4.77
N THR A 197 -1.68 2.32 4.42
CA THR A 197 -2.66 3.32 3.97
C THR A 197 -3.88 3.25 4.86
N ALA A 198 -4.68 4.29 4.88
CA ALA A 198 -5.99 4.28 5.51
C ALA A 198 -7.00 5.03 4.65
N SER A 199 -8.19 4.46 4.47
CA SER A 199 -9.29 5.15 3.79
C SER A 199 -9.89 6.24 4.68
N VAL A 200 -9.82 6.05 6.00
CA VAL A 200 -10.34 6.98 7.00
C VAL A 200 -9.31 7.16 8.11
N THR A 201 -8.94 8.42 8.35
CA THR A 201 -8.18 8.84 9.53
C THR A 201 -8.95 9.90 10.28
N LEU A 202 -8.96 9.85 11.60
CA LEU A 202 -9.64 10.81 12.45
C LEU A 202 -8.65 11.57 13.33
N CYS A 203 -8.87 12.86 13.52
CA CYS A 203 -8.05 13.73 14.35
C CYS A 203 -8.90 14.70 15.17
N ILE A 204 -8.30 15.30 16.19
CA ILE A 204 -8.88 16.40 16.96
C ILE A 204 -8.02 17.63 16.73
N THR A 205 -8.63 18.75 16.35
CA THR A 205 -7.88 20.00 16.20
C THR A 205 -7.66 20.66 17.57
N THR A 206 -6.53 21.34 17.75
CA THR A 206 -6.25 22.11 18.99
C THR A 206 -7.28 23.21 19.24
N ALA A 207 -7.91 23.75 18.17
CA ALA A 207 -8.97 24.74 18.26
C ALA A 207 -10.35 24.16 18.61
N CYS A 208 -10.51 22.84 18.67
CA CYS A 208 -11.77 22.19 19.05
C CYS A 208 -12.15 22.59 20.48
N LYS A 209 -13.35 23.14 20.65
CA LYS A 209 -13.86 23.60 21.96
C LYS A 209 -14.40 22.45 22.82
N ASP A 210 -14.94 21.43 22.18
CA ASP A 210 -15.45 20.21 22.82
C ASP A 210 -14.61 19.01 22.44
N LYS A 211 -13.44 18.89 23.04
CA LYS A 211 -12.52 17.78 22.80
C LYS A 211 -13.05 16.44 23.31
N ALA A 212 -13.86 16.47 24.38
CA ALA A 212 -14.49 15.27 24.91
C ALA A 212 -15.54 14.71 23.94
N GLY A 213 -16.37 15.57 23.36
CA GLY A 213 -17.32 15.18 22.30
C GLY A 213 -16.61 14.69 21.04
N ALA A 214 -15.53 15.36 20.64
CA ALA A 214 -14.71 14.91 19.51
C ALA A 214 -14.09 13.52 19.77
N TRP A 215 -13.56 13.27 20.96
CA TRP A 215 -13.07 11.93 21.33
C TRP A 215 -14.19 10.89 21.35
N ALA A 216 -15.37 11.23 21.89
CA ALA A 216 -16.52 10.31 21.88
C ALA A 216 -16.92 9.90 20.45
N PHE A 217 -16.80 10.81 19.47
CA PHE A 217 -17.00 10.49 18.05
C PHE A 217 -15.92 9.53 17.53
N ILE A 218 -14.63 9.81 17.78
CA ILE A 218 -13.54 8.89 17.39
C ILE A 218 -13.75 7.52 18.04
N ARG A 219 -14.10 7.50 19.31
CA ARG A 219 -14.39 6.27 20.05
C ARG A 219 -15.53 5.45 19.43
N SER A 220 -16.56 6.10 18.86
CA SER A 220 -17.63 5.38 18.18
C SER A 220 -17.16 4.62 16.95
N ALA A 221 -16.18 5.17 16.22
CA ALA A 221 -15.54 4.50 15.09
C ALA A 221 -14.61 3.33 15.48
N LEU A 222 -14.21 3.26 16.76
CA LEU A 222 -13.46 2.13 17.33
C LEU A 222 -14.37 1.05 17.92
N SER A 223 -15.71 1.23 17.90
CA SER A 223 -16.61 0.21 18.45
C SER A 223 -16.51 -1.10 17.67
N GLU A 224 -16.66 -2.22 18.38
CA GLU A 224 -16.68 -3.56 17.77
C GLU A 224 -17.69 -3.66 16.63
N GLU A 225 -18.87 -3.06 16.80
CA GLU A 225 -19.93 -3.05 15.79
C GLU A 225 -19.48 -2.34 14.52
N TYR A 226 -18.86 -1.14 14.65
CA TYR A 226 -18.38 -0.39 13.49
C TYR A 226 -17.22 -1.12 12.81
N GLN A 227 -16.22 -1.55 13.59
CA GLN A 227 -14.99 -2.15 13.09
C GLN A 227 -15.24 -3.49 12.38
N LYS A 228 -16.17 -4.34 12.86
CA LYS A 228 -16.52 -5.62 12.22
C LYS A 228 -17.29 -5.47 10.90
N ASN A 229 -17.80 -4.27 10.62
CA ASN A 229 -18.51 -3.99 9.36
C ASN A 229 -17.63 -3.26 8.33
N LEU A 230 -16.34 -3.08 8.59
CA LEU A 230 -15.41 -2.50 7.63
C LEU A 230 -15.05 -3.51 6.52
N TRP A 231 -14.87 -2.99 5.32
CA TRP A 231 -14.40 -3.77 4.16
C TRP A 231 -12.87 -3.95 4.17
N ASN A 232 -12.13 -2.92 4.63
CA ASN A 232 -10.68 -2.95 4.74
C ASN A 232 -10.29 -3.48 6.12
N PHE A 233 -9.04 -3.90 6.28
CA PHE A 233 -8.51 -4.35 7.56
C PHE A 233 -8.83 -3.37 8.68
N PRO A 234 -9.58 -3.79 9.70
CA PRO A 234 -9.94 -2.92 10.81
C PRO A 234 -8.73 -2.64 11.70
N ILE A 235 -8.73 -1.44 12.32
CA ILE A 235 -7.64 -1.08 13.24
C ILE A 235 -7.80 -1.75 14.61
N LEU A 236 -9.00 -2.15 14.99
CA LEU A 236 -9.25 -2.88 16.23
C LEU A 236 -8.85 -4.34 16.06
N ARG A 237 -7.92 -4.83 16.90
CA ARG A 237 -7.35 -6.19 16.82
C ARG A 237 -8.41 -7.28 16.84
N SER A 238 -9.37 -7.20 17.76
CA SER A 238 -10.45 -8.18 17.86
C SER A 238 -11.34 -8.27 16.60
N ALA A 239 -11.54 -7.14 15.91
CA ALA A 239 -12.26 -7.11 14.65
C ALA A 239 -11.41 -7.66 13.50
N PHE A 240 -10.10 -7.38 13.49
CA PHE A 240 -9.15 -7.98 12.54
C PHE A 240 -9.10 -9.51 12.69
N ASP A 241 -8.97 -10.00 13.93
CA ASP A 241 -8.96 -11.43 14.23
C ASP A 241 -10.28 -12.11 13.82
N ALA A 242 -11.42 -11.43 14.01
CA ALA A 242 -12.72 -11.91 13.57
C ALA A 242 -12.83 -11.96 12.02
N MET A 243 -12.30 -10.95 11.32
CA MET A 243 -12.23 -10.94 9.84
C MET A 243 -11.36 -12.08 9.33
N ALA A 244 -10.18 -12.27 9.90
CA ALA A 244 -9.27 -13.36 9.57
C ALA A 244 -9.93 -14.73 9.81
N GLY A 245 -10.53 -14.93 10.99
CA GLY A 245 -11.23 -16.17 11.33
C GLY A 245 -12.36 -16.49 10.37
N LYS A 246 -13.11 -15.48 9.94
CA LYS A 246 -14.16 -15.64 8.91
C LYS A 246 -13.54 -16.03 7.56
N ALA A 247 -12.50 -15.36 7.12
CA ALA A 247 -11.83 -15.63 5.84
C ALA A 247 -11.21 -17.04 5.80
N MET A 248 -10.72 -17.54 6.92
CA MET A 248 -10.10 -18.87 7.04
C MET A 248 -11.13 -19.99 7.28
N THR A 249 -12.42 -19.69 7.41
CA THR A 249 -13.47 -20.68 7.65
C THR A 249 -14.12 -21.12 6.34
N GLN A 250 -13.91 -22.38 5.93
CA GLN A 250 -14.56 -22.95 4.76
C GLN A 250 -16.00 -23.36 5.09
N GLU A 251 -16.94 -22.82 4.33
CA GLU A 251 -18.33 -23.26 4.35
C GLU A 251 -18.56 -24.41 3.36
N TYR A 252 -19.42 -25.36 3.72
CA TYR A 252 -19.74 -26.52 2.90
C TYR A 252 -21.24 -26.62 2.62
N GLN A 253 -21.57 -27.20 1.48
CA GLN A 253 -22.97 -27.47 1.12
C GLN A 253 -23.61 -28.41 2.13
N THR A 254 -24.87 -28.12 2.53
CA THR A 254 -25.65 -28.95 3.43
C THR A 254 -26.97 -29.34 2.80
N ASP A 255 -27.46 -30.54 3.12
CA ASP A 255 -28.76 -31.02 2.75
C ASP A 255 -29.90 -30.39 3.60
N ALA A 256 -31.12 -30.74 3.36
CA ALA A 256 -32.30 -30.25 4.11
C ALA A 256 -32.29 -30.63 5.60
N ASN A 257 -31.47 -31.58 6.01
CA ASN A 257 -31.30 -32.02 7.40
C ASN A 257 -30.07 -31.38 8.09
N GLY A 258 -29.30 -30.54 7.36
CA GLY A 258 -28.09 -29.91 7.86
C GLY A 258 -26.85 -30.80 7.78
N SER A 259 -26.92 -31.96 7.10
CA SER A 259 -25.73 -32.81 6.87
C SER A 259 -24.95 -32.30 5.66
N GLN A 260 -23.59 -32.40 5.73
CA GLN A 260 -22.76 -32.02 4.58
C GLN A 260 -23.04 -32.89 3.36
N VAL A 261 -23.13 -32.25 2.20
CA VAL A 261 -23.21 -32.92 0.90
C VAL A 261 -21.82 -33.32 0.48
N LEU A 262 -21.65 -34.58 0.08
CA LEU A 262 -20.36 -35.12 -0.34
C LEU A 262 -20.28 -35.25 -1.86
N ASP A 263 -19.08 -35.09 -2.41
CA ASP A 263 -18.78 -35.34 -3.82
C ASP A 263 -18.63 -36.85 -4.13
N GLU A 264 -18.21 -37.18 -5.36
CA GLU A 264 -17.98 -38.55 -5.83
C GLU A 264 -16.88 -39.29 -5.06
N ASN A 265 -15.96 -38.58 -4.41
CA ASN A 265 -14.85 -39.13 -3.64
C ASN A 265 -15.22 -39.27 -2.15
N GLY A 266 -16.36 -38.73 -1.74
CA GLY A 266 -16.80 -38.72 -0.34
C GLY A 266 -16.32 -37.50 0.43
N ASP A 267 -15.81 -36.46 -0.24
CA ASP A 267 -15.35 -35.22 0.39
C ASP A 267 -16.47 -34.18 0.44
N PRO A 268 -16.58 -33.37 1.51
CA PRO A 268 -17.57 -32.29 1.58
C PRO A 268 -17.39 -31.27 0.46
N ILE A 269 -18.48 -30.91 -0.21
CA ILE A 269 -18.47 -29.93 -1.30
C ILE A 269 -18.33 -28.51 -0.72
N PRO A 270 -17.21 -27.79 -0.97
CA PRO A 270 -17.05 -26.44 -0.47
C PRO A 270 -17.98 -25.45 -1.16
N ILE A 271 -18.40 -24.41 -0.44
CA ILE A 271 -19.13 -23.27 -1.00
C ILE A 271 -18.15 -22.16 -1.29
N SER A 272 -18.15 -21.68 -2.54
CA SER A 272 -17.45 -20.45 -2.90
C SER A 272 -18.19 -19.25 -2.32
N SER A 273 -17.47 -18.35 -1.66
CA SER A 273 -18.01 -17.11 -1.11
C SER A 273 -18.09 -15.98 -2.13
N GLY A 274 -17.51 -16.15 -3.33
CA GLY A 274 -17.47 -15.18 -4.42
C GLY A 274 -16.56 -15.62 -5.53
N GLY A 275 -16.32 -14.73 -6.48
CA GLY A 275 -15.40 -14.98 -7.58
C GLY A 275 -14.92 -13.68 -8.22
N MET A 276 -13.70 -13.69 -8.76
CA MET A 276 -13.10 -12.57 -9.47
C MET A 276 -12.47 -13.05 -10.77
N SER A 277 -12.57 -12.22 -11.81
CA SER A 277 -11.89 -12.41 -13.09
C SER A 277 -11.05 -11.18 -13.38
N TYR A 278 -9.83 -11.40 -13.81
CA TYR A 278 -8.88 -10.36 -14.21
C TYR A 278 -8.77 -10.34 -15.75
N GLY A 279 -9.75 -9.71 -16.39
CA GLY A 279 -9.74 -9.54 -17.85
C GLY A 279 -9.77 -10.85 -18.62
N ASP A 280 -8.63 -11.28 -19.12
CA ASP A 280 -8.45 -12.50 -19.92
C ASP A 280 -8.24 -13.79 -19.09
N GLU A 281 -8.11 -13.66 -17.76
CA GLU A 281 -7.94 -14.81 -16.87
C GLU A 281 -9.28 -15.52 -16.60
N PRO A 282 -9.26 -16.84 -16.38
CA PRO A 282 -10.42 -17.57 -15.88
C PRO A 282 -10.94 -16.99 -14.56
N MET A 283 -12.24 -17.17 -14.31
CA MET A 283 -12.80 -16.81 -13.00
C MET A 283 -12.12 -17.62 -11.89
N ILE A 284 -11.60 -16.92 -10.90
CA ILE A 284 -11.07 -17.50 -9.68
C ILE A 284 -12.17 -17.49 -8.64
N GLU A 285 -12.63 -18.66 -8.20
CA GLU A 285 -13.60 -18.79 -7.12
C GLU A 285 -12.91 -18.61 -5.77
N LEU A 286 -13.53 -17.86 -4.87
CA LEU A 286 -13.03 -17.57 -3.53
C LEU A 286 -13.47 -18.65 -2.55
N TYR A 287 -12.49 -19.29 -1.95
CA TYR A 287 -12.67 -20.25 -0.85
C TYR A 287 -11.95 -19.76 0.42
N ALA A 288 -11.86 -20.60 1.44
CA ALA A 288 -11.19 -20.22 2.66
C ALA A 288 -9.70 -19.91 2.43
N VAL A 289 -9.25 -18.83 3.05
CA VAL A 289 -7.84 -18.43 3.11
C VAL A 289 -7.04 -19.50 3.88
N THR A 290 -5.92 -19.92 3.33
CA THR A 290 -5.04 -20.90 3.98
C THR A 290 -4.20 -20.26 5.10
N GLN A 291 -3.62 -21.09 5.97
CA GLN A 291 -2.69 -20.61 6.98
C GLN A 291 -1.48 -19.91 6.36
N GLU A 292 -0.95 -20.41 5.25
CA GLU A 292 0.16 -19.79 4.51
C GLU A 292 -0.18 -18.38 4.05
N GLN A 293 -1.36 -18.20 3.48
CA GLN A 293 -1.83 -16.89 3.02
C GLN A 293 -2.01 -15.91 4.19
N TYR A 294 -2.59 -16.38 5.31
CA TYR A 294 -2.71 -15.59 6.53
C TYR A 294 -1.34 -15.18 7.08
N ASP A 295 -0.41 -16.14 7.20
CA ASP A 295 0.93 -15.87 7.70
C ASP A 295 1.67 -14.86 6.81
N THR A 296 1.50 -14.94 5.49
CA THR A 296 2.05 -13.97 4.54
C THR A 296 1.51 -12.55 4.78
N VAL A 297 0.21 -12.41 5.04
CA VAL A 297 -0.39 -11.10 5.40
C VAL A 297 0.22 -10.59 6.70
N MET A 298 0.37 -11.45 7.71
CA MET A 298 0.94 -11.05 9.00
C MET A 298 2.42 -10.67 8.88
N GLU A 299 3.22 -11.40 8.11
CA GLU A 299 4.62 -11.05 7.83
C GLU A 299 4.73 -9.70 7.14
N LEU A 300 3.85 -9.41 6.16
CA LEU A 300 3.83 -8.11 5.49
C LEU A 300 3.42 -6.99 6.45
N ILE A 301 2.42 -7.20 7.31
CA ILE A 301 2.04 -6.24 8.36
C ILE A 301 3.23 -5.97 9.30
N GLU A 302 3.90 -7.01 9.79
CA GLU A 302 5.00 -6.86 10.75
C GLU A 302 6.25 -6.20 10.12
N SER A 303 6.53 -6.46 8.85
CA SER A 303 7.68 -5.87 8.13
C SER A 303 7.43 -4.45 7.64
N THR A 304 6.18 -4.01 7.53
CA THR A 304 5.84 -2.66 7.07
C THR A 304 6.00 -1.65 8.21
N THR A 305 6.82 -0.63 7.99
CA THR A 305 7.16 0.40 8.98
C THR A 305 6.75 1.81 8.57
N ASN A 306 6.38 2.00 7.31
CA ASN A 306 5.98 3.29 6.78
C ASN A 306 4.46 3.43 6.76
N PHE A 307 3.97 4.66 6.95
CA PHE A 307 2.61 5.06 6.64
C PHE A 307 2.66 5.98 5.43
N LEU A 308 1.84 5.69 4.42
CA LEU A 308 1.80 6.48 3.18
C LEU A 308 1.15 7.82 3.49
N ASP A 309 2.00 8.80 3.73
CA ASP A 309 1.62 10.17 4.02
C ASP A 309 2.41 11.10 3.12
N TYR A 310 1.71 11.88 2.29
CA TYR A 310 2.34 12.75 1.32
C TYR A 310 1.68 14.12 1.27
N ASP A 311 2.47 15.14 1.02
CA ASP A 311 2.00 16.48 0.77
C ASP A 311 1.62 16.62 -0.71
N GLN A 312 0.32 16.82 -0.98
CA GLN A 312 -0.20 16.95 -2.34
C GLN A 312 0.46 18.11 -3.11
N SER A 313 0.82 19.21 -2.43
CA SER A 313 1.49 20.35 -3.06
C SER A 313 2.91 19.98 -3.47
N VAL A 314 3.62 19.22 -2.64
CA VAL A 314 4.95 18.72 -2.99
C VAL A 314 4.88 17.77 -4.17
N LEU A 315 3.95 16.82 -4.17
CA LEU A 315 3.75 15.91 -5.31
C LEU A 315 3.41 16.68 -6.61
N SER A 316 2.56 17.70 -6.51
CA SER A 316 2.25 18.53 -7.68
C SER A 316 3.48 19.25 -8.23
N ILE A 317 4.31 19.84 -7.34
CA ILE A 317 5.57 20.46 -7.75
C ILE A 317 6.50 19.45 -8.44
N ILE A 318 6.61 18.25 -7.89
CA ILE A 318 7.48 17.19 -8.42
C ILE A 318 6.99 16.78 -9.81
N THR A 319 5.71 16.50 -9.97
CA THR A 319 5.14 16.05 -11.26
C THR A 319 5.20 17.13 -12.33
N GLU A 320 4.94 18.40 -11.98
CA GLU A 320 5.06 19.53 -12.89
C GLU A 320 6.50 19.71 -13.43
N GLU A 321 7.51 19.68 -12.54
CA GLU A 321 8.89 19.91 -12.96
C GLU A 321 9.52 18.67 -13.61
N ALA A 322 9.11 17.46 -13.20
CA ALA A 322 9.55 16.22 -13.82
C ALA A 322 9.04 16.08 -15.26
N ALA A 323 7.88 16.68 -15.60
CA ALA A 323 7.25 16.56 -16.92
C ALA A 323 8.20 16.94 -18.07
N GLY A 324 9.00 18.00 -17.92
CA GLY A 324 9.97 18.41 -18.95
C GLY A 324 11.09 17.39 -19.16
N TYR A 325 11.56 16.72 -18.12
CA TYR A 325 12.52 15.63 -18.24
C TYR A 325 11.89 14.38 -18.86
N LEU A 326 10.69 14.03 -18.41
CA LEU A 326 9.97 12.86 -18.91
C LEU A 326 9.63 12.99 -20.39
N ALA A 327 9.28 14.21 -20.85
CA ALA A 327 9.08 14.55 -22.27
C ALA A 327 10.38 14.60 -23.10
N GLY A 328 11.55 14.68 -22.45
CA GLY A 328 12.87 14.79 -23.13
C GLY A 328 13.33 16.22 -23.41
N ASP A 329 12.63 17.22 -22.87
CA ASP A 329 12.94 18.66 -23.09
C ASP A 329 14.03 19.18 -22.14
N ARG A 330 14.32 18.45 -21.05
CA ARG A 330 15.30 18.83 -20.03
C ARG A 330 16.18 17.63 -19.62
N SER A 331 17.34 17.90 -19.04
CA SER A 331 18.14 16.86 -18.39
C SER A 331 17.57 16.47 -17.03
N VAL A 332 17.96 15.30 -16.52
CA VAL A 332 17.53 14.82 -15.19
C VAL A 332 18.07 15.73 -14.08
N GLU A 333 19.29 16.27 -14.24
CA GLU A 333 19.91 17.20 -13.30
C GLU A 333 19.19 18.53 -13.25
N GLU A 334 18.71 19.04 -14.39
CA GLU A 334 17.95 20.27 -14.44
C GLU A 334 16.59 20.12 -13.77
N ALA A 335 15.87 19.04 -14.07
CA ALA A 335 14.57 18.73 -13.43
C ALA A 335 14.73 18.58 -11.91
N SER A 336 15.74 17.81 -11.47
CA SER A 336 16.07 17.57 -10.06
C SER A 336 16.33 18.88 -9.31
N ARG A 337 17.15 19.80 -9.88
CA ARG A 337 17.45 21.12 -9.29
C ARG A 337 16.20 22.03 -9.22
N LEU A 338 15.33 22.01 -10.22
CA LEU A 338 14.10 22.78 -10.20
C LEU A 338 13.15 22.29 -9.13
N ILE A 339 12.96 20.97 -9.02
CA ILE A 339 12.18 20.33 -7.96
C ILE A 339 12.74 20.72 -6.58
N GLN A 340 14.07 20.57 -6.38
CA GLN A 340 14.75 20.96 -5.15
C GLN A 340 14.44 22.41 -4.77
N SER A 341 14.57 23.32 -5.72
CA SER A 341 14.38 24.76 -5.49
C SER A 341 12.94 25.09 -5.10
N ARG A 342 11.96 24.57 -5.85
CA ARG A 342 10.53 24.84 -5.62
C ARG A 342 10.02 24.19 -4.33
N VAL A 343 10.38 22.94 -4.07
CA VAL A 343 9.99 22.24 -2.85
C VAL A 343 10.63 22.89 -1.63
N ASN A 344 11.90 23.29 -1.70
CA ASN A 344 12.57 23.98 -0.60
C ASN A 344 11.86 25.32 -0.28
N LEU A 345 11.48 26.10 -1.28
CA LEU A 345 10.70 27.33 -1.10
C LEU A 345 9.38 27.03 -0.42
N TYR A 346 8.63 26.05 -0.93
CA TYR A 346 7.35 25.64 -0.34
C TYR A 346 7.48 25.23 1.13
N ILE A 347 8.49 24.41 1.47
CA ILE A 347 8.73 23.99 2.85
C ILE A 347 9.02 25.19 3.77
N GLN A 348 9.79 26.17 3.27
CA GLN A 348 10.11 27.37 4.05
C GLN A 348 8.90 28.26 4.29
N GLU A 349 7.97 28.35 3.35
CA GLU A 349 6.71 29.10 3.48
C GLU A 349 5.74 28.45 4.49
N GLN A 350 5.95 27.16 4.84
CA GLN A 350 5.13 26.43 5.79
C GLN A 350 5.65 26.53 7.25
N LYS A 351 6.79 27.18 7.48
CA LYS A 351 7.35 27.43 8.81
C LYS A 351 6.72 28.68 9.45
#